data_67e81e4d5f664d2d48d140de3e0283b7
#
_entry.id   67e81e4d5f664d2d48d140de3e0283b7
#
_cell.length_a   1.000
_cell.length_b   1.000
_cell.length_c   1.000
_cell.angle_alpha   90.00
_cell.angle_beta   90.00
_cell.angle_gamma   90.00
#
_symmetry.space_group_name_H-M   'P 1'
#
loop_
_entity.id
_entity.type
_entity.pdbx_description
1 polymer ?
#
loop_
_entity_poly.entity_id
_entity_poly.type
_entity_poly.pdbx_seq_one_letter_code
_entity_poly.pdbx_strand_id
1 'polypeptide(L)'
;VLSGIFNYGEDAYYDVADLLQESSFTIDSNIVLYKCFKYVFEKNPNTKLDIATIFSAAEELHLSSIVTKKEEVQHLQAITSFPVELDNVRKFAAKVRKLEIARLLEKQLDEAKSKVSEVKGTEPVGSIVGIAEDVIFNFSSLLNDTENHPTTVGQDVDEYIQSLIDNPIDQIGIPTGFPIYDQAIGGGLRRGTVNVIAARPKTGKTLLSDNIGFNVASKSKVPILNLDTEMMKEDHINRILAMMTEVDISSIETGKFAQSPNKKNKIQKAAEQLKDMGIYHKSIAGQPFEDQISLMRRWLIKEVGLNEDGSAKDCVIFYDYLKLMDSQGMSQDMKEYQVLGFMMTALHNFATRYKVPIVAFVQLNRDGITKESTDTASGSDRIIWLCSNFTIFKRKTDEEIAEDGPDNGNRKLLPLVSRHGGGLDDNDYINCNMKGWCAKISEGKTRLELMQKPDSIEEFDEDSEEAIPFE
;
A
#
# COMPACT_ATOMS: atom_id res chain seq x y z
N VAL A 1 31.29 0.60 24.59
CA VAL A 1 29.98 1.24 24.77
C VAL A 1 29.63 1.35 26.25
N LEU A 2 29.48 0.24 26.97
CA LEU A 2 29.11 0.26 28.41
C LEU A 2 30.06 1.11 29.27
N SER A 3 31.37 1.08 28.98
CA SER A 3 32.36 1.94 29.63
C SER A 3 32.07 3.43 29.29
N GLY A 4 31.74 3.76 28.08
CA GLY A 4 31.38 5.13 27.70
C GLY A 4 30.13 5.62 28.44
N ILE A 5 29.09 4.80 28.47
CA ILE A 5 27.84 5.14 29.22
C ILE A 5 28.15 5.32 30.70
N PHE A 6 28.97 4.46 31.27
CA PHE A 6 29.35 4.59 32.69
C PHE A 6 30.12 5.88 32.99
N ASN A 7 31.10 6.23 32.17
CA ASN A 7 32.00 7.35 32.38
C ASN A 7 31.38 8.72 32.06
N TYR A 8 30.54 8.79 31.02
CA TYR A 8 29.93 10.04 30.54
C TYR A 8 28.46 10.19 30.93
N GLY A 9 27.86 9.13 31.50
CA GLY A 9 26.50 9.17 32.04
C GLY A 9 25.43 9.36 30.94
N GLU A 10 24.52 10.28 31.23
CA GLU A 10 23.34 10.61 30.47
C GLU A 10 23.66 10.95 28.98
N ASP A 11 24.67 11.79 28.75
CA ASP A 11 25.06 12.23 27.43
C ASP A 11 25.40 11.05 26.52
N ALA A 12 26.18 10.09 27.03
CA ALA A 12 26.53 8.89 26.26
C ALA A 12 25.37 7.88 26.15
N TYR A 13 24.49 7.81 27.15
CA TYR A 13 23.35 6.91 27.12
C TYR A 13 22.34 7.35 26.05
N TYR A 14 21.91 8.60 26.05
CA TYR A 14 20.95 9.09 25.08
C TYR A 14 21.50 9.14 23.65
N ASP A 15 22.81 9.37 23.49
CA ASP A 15 23.48 9.33 22.20
C ASP A 15 23.43 7.93 21.54
N VAL A 16 23.23 6.86 22.33
CA VAL A 16 23.20 5.47 21.82
C VAL A 16 21.88 4.73 22.07
N ALA A 17 20.94 5.35 22.76
CA ALA A 17 19.66 4.72 23.11
C ALA A 17 18.80 4.38 21.88
N ASP A 18 18.96 5.13 20.79
CA ASP A 18 18.34 4.87 19.49
C ASP A 18 18.94 3.65 18.76
N LEU A 19 20.18 3.27 19.09
CA LEU A 19 20.92 2.18 18.42
C LEU A 19 20.87 0.86 19.19
N LEU A 20 20.79 0.89 20.51
CA LEU A 20 21.01 -0.27 21.35
C LEU A 20 19.80 -0.63 22.20
N GLN A 21 19.56 -1.92 22.28
CA GLN A 21 18.59 -2.55 23.15
C GLN A 21 19.29 -3.58 24.04
N GLU A 22 18.57 -4.16 25.00
CA GLU A 22 19.10 -5.24 25.84
C GLU A 22 19.58 -6.44 25.02
N SER A 23 18.82 -6.76 23.95
CA SER A 23 19.13 -7.83 22.98
C SER A 23 20.41 -7.58 22.15
N SER A 24 20.91 -6.34 22.14
CA SER A 24 22.14 -6.00 21.43
C SER A 24 23.37 -6.68 22.03
N PHE A 25 23.30 -7.07 23.29
CA PHE A 25 24.37 -7.72 24.02
C PHE A 25 24.13 -9.24 24.12
N THR A 26 25.20 -10.02 24.05
CA THR A 26 25.16 -11.51 24.10
C THR A 26 25.70 -12.07 25.41
N ILE A 27 26.41 -11.26 26.19
CA ILE A 27 26.96 -11.66 27.47
C ILE A 27 25.98 -11.21 28.55
N ASP A 28 25.51 -12.14 29.38
CA ASP A 28 24.49 -11.87 30.41
C ASP A 28 24.88 -10.71 31.33
N SER A 29 26.14 -10.62 31.71
CA SER A 29 26.67 -9.50 32.52
C SER A 29 26.47 -8.15 31.82
N ASN A 30 26.70 -8.07 30.52
CA ASN A 30 26.53 -6.84 29.74
C ASN A 30 25.05 -6.49 29.58
N ILE A 31 24.17 -7.49 29.42
CA ILE A 31 22.72 -7.32 29.38
C ILE A 31 22.24 -6.70 30.71
N VAL A 32 22.67 -7.29 31.81
CA VAL A 32 22.28 -6.83 33.15
C VAL A 32 22.77 -5.39 33.42
N LEU A 33 24.03 -5.10 33.05
CA LEU A 33 24.58 -3.75 33.19
C LEU A 33 23.81 -2.73 32.35
N TYR A 34 23.49 -3.04 31.11
CA TYR A 34 22.73 -2.15 30.27
C TYR A 34 21.32 -1.91 30.82
N LYS A 35 20.66 -2.94 31.37
CA LYS A 35 19.39 -2.83 32.10
C LYS A 35 19.48 -1.88 33.29
N CYS A 36 20.54 -2.01 34.06
CA CYS A 36 20.76 -1.13 35.22
C CYS A 36 20.97 0.33 34.78
N PHE A 37 21.75 0.56 33.71
CA PHE A 37 21.95 1.91 33.18
C PHE A 37 20.63 2.52 32.66
N LYS A 38 19.89 1.77 31.89
CA LYS A 38 18.57 2.15 31.39
C LYS A 38 17.64 2.54 32.55
N TYR A 39 17.52 1.67 33.53
CA TYR A 39 16.67 1.91 34.69
C TYR A 39 17.05 3.19 35.47
N VAL A 40 18.36 3.43 35.66
CA VAL A 40 18.82 4.64 36.39
C VAL A 40 18.46 5.92 35.65
N PHE A 41 18.71 5.97 34.32
CA PHE A 41 18.46 7.17 33.52
C PHE A 41 16.98 7.42 33.25
N GLU A 42 16.18 6.37 33.11
CA GLU A 42 14.73 6.51 32.95
C GLU A 42 14.04 6.99 34.22
N LYS A 43 14.57 6.62 35.41
CA LYS A 43 13.97 6.97 36.69
C LYS A 43 14.48 8.30 37.27
N ASN A 44 15.76 8.57 37.12
CA ASN A 44 16.43 9.75 37.64
C ASN A 44 17.42 10.34 36.62
N PRO A 45 16.94 11.15 35.67
CA PRO A 45 17.82 11.92 34.80
C PRO A 45 18.86 12.73 35.58
N ASN A 46 20.03 12.96 35.06
CA ASN A 46 21.17 13.65 35.68
C ASN A 46 21.89 12.87 36.80
N THR A 47 21.60 11.60 37.01
CA THR A 47 22.33 10.81 38.01
C THR A 47 23.71 10.41 37.47
N LYS A 48 24.77 10.66 38.23
CA LYS A 48 26.10 10.13 37.94
C LYS A 48 26.13 8.67 38.30
N LEU A 49 26.59 7.84 37.34
CA LEU A 49 26.76 6.42 37.57
C LEU A 49 28.00 6.17 38.40
N ASP A 50 27.81 5.39 39.46
CA ASP A 50 28.87 4.75 40.22
C ASP A 50 28.49 3.31 40.55
N ILE A 51 29.40 2.56 41.10
CA ILE A 51 29.20 1.15 41.40
C ILE A 51 28.04 0.94 42.38
N ALA A 52 27.88 1.86 43.36
CA ALA A 52 26.81 1.80 44.35
C ALA A 52 25.44 2.03 43.71
N THR A 53 25.33 2.98 42.78
CA THR A 53 24.11 3.24 42.02
C THR A 53 23.70 2.03 41.18
N ILE A 54 24.67 1.34 40.56
CA ILE A 54 24.41 0.11 39.78
C ILE A 54 23.91 -1.01 40.67
N PHE A 55 24.48 -1.20 41.85
CA PHE A 55 24.01 -2.21 42.80
C PHE A 55 22.60 -1.90 43.31
N SER A 56 22.31 -0.63 43.64
CA SER A 56 20.96 -0.21 43.99
C SER A 56 19.94 -0.47 42.87
N ALA A 57 20.28 -0.14 41.62
CA ALA A 57 19.43 -0.43 40.48
C ALA A 57 19.22 -1.93 40.31
N ALA A 58 20.26 -2.72 40.46
CA ALA A 58 20.17 -4.18 40.36
C ALA A 58 19.30 -4.79 41.47
N GLU A 59 19.29 -4.19 42.68
CA GLU A 59 18.42 -4.60 43.78
C GLU A 59 16.95 -4.33 43.43
N GLU A 60 16.63 -3.14 42.92
CA GLU A 60 15.28 -2.77 42.49
C GLU A 60 14.78 -3.61 41.33
N LEU A 61 15.67 -4.03 40.44
CA LEU A 61 15.37 -4.92 39.30
C LEU A 61 15.38 -6.43 39.68
N HIS A 62 15.60 -6.77 40.96
CA HIS A 62 15.75 -8.16 41.44
C HIS A 62 16.90 -8.95 40.77
N LEU A 63 17.96 -8.24 40.38
CA LEU A 63 19.14 -8.82 39.69
C LEU A 63 20.39 -8.85 40.60
N SER A 64 20.27 -8.50 41.90
CA SER A 64 21.39 -8.42 42.85
C SER A 64 22.19 -9.72 42.92
N SER A 65 21.54 -10.88 42.87
CA SER A 65 22.20 -12.18 42.95
C SER A 65 23.15 -12.46 41.74
N ILE A 66 22.99 -11.71 40.66
CA ILE A 66 23.88 -11.78 39.51
C ILE A 66 25.03 -10.80 39.68
N VAL A 67 24.76 -9.53 39.92
CA VAL A 67 25.74 -8.43 39.93
C VAL A 67 26.72 -8.54 41.11
N THR A 68 26.33 -9.16 42.23
CA THR A 68 27.17 -9.31 43.44
C THR A 68 28.15 -10.47 43.37
N LYS A 69 28.11 -11.30 42.34
CA LYS A 69 29.10 -12.35 42.17
C LYS A 69 30.52 -11.77 41.95
N LYS A 70 31.52 -12.38 42.54
CA LYS A 70 32.89 -11.88 42.46
C LYS A 70 33.39 -11.63 41.03
N GLU A 71 33.03 -12.51 40.13
CA GLU A 71 33.40 -12.41 38.70
C GLU A 71 32.72 -11.19 38.04
N GLU A 72 31.45 -10.95 38.36
CA GLU A 72 30.67 -9.82 37.86
C GLU A 72 31.17 -8.48 38.37
N VAL A 73 31.54 -8.43 39.65
CA VAL A 73 32.17 -7.24 40.23
C VAL A 73 33.49 -6.91 39.55
N GLN A 74 34.31 -7.93 39.27
CA GLN A 74 35.57 -7.76 38.53
C GLN A 74 35.28 -7.29 37.06
N HIS A 75 34.26 -7.84 36.42
CA HIS A 75 33.84 -7.41 35.09
C HIS A 75 33.37 -5.94 35.09
N LEU A 76 32.58 -5.57 36.05
CA LEU A 76 32.13 -4.17 36.23
C LEU A 76 33.32 -3.22 36.44
N GLN A 77 34.28 -3.60 37.29
CA GLN A 77 35.48 -2.81 37.51
C GLN A 77 36.33 -2.69 36.23
N ALA A 78 36.42 -3.73 35.44
CA ALA A 78 37.13 -3.67 34.17
C ALA A 78 36.44 -2.73 33.18
N ILE A 79 35.12 -2.78 33.08
CA ILE A 79 34.33 -1.86 32.21
C ILE A 79 34.52 -0.40 32.68
N THR A 80 34.41 -0.13 33.96
CA THR A 80 34.50 1.24 34.50
C THR A 80 35.88 1.86 34.35
N SER A 81 36.92 1.04 34.34
CA SER A 81 38.32 1.48 34.14
C SER A 81 38.76 1.58 32.70
N PHE A 82 37.97 1.08 31.75
CA PHE A 82 38.37 1.08 30.31
C PHE A 82 38.21 2.44 29.68
N PRO A 83 39.30 3.06 29.15
CA PRO A 83 39.22 4.42 28.61
C PRO A 83 38.51 4.38 27.23
N VAL A 84 37.49 5.22 27.07
CA VAL A 84 36.76 5.44 25.82
C VAL A 84 36.46 6.94 25.71
N GLU A 85 36.71 7.53 24.58
CA GLU A 85 36.30 8.91 24.29
C GLU A 85 34.82 8.97 23.90
N LEU A 86 34.13 10.03 24.30
CA LEU A 86 32.69 10.21 24.07
C LEU A 86 32.32 10.06 22.59
N ASP A 87 33.05 10.74 21.69
CA ASP A 87 32.82 10.70 20.23
C ASP A 87 32.92 9.32 19.60
N ASN A 88 33.54 8.38 20.29
CA ASN A 88 33.66 7.02 19.81
C ASN A 88 32.56 6.09 20.35
N VAL A 89 31.82 6.48 21.38
CA VAL A 89 30.79 5.62 21.99
C VAL A 89 29.72 5.25 20.98
N ARG A 90 29.19 6.25 20.23
CA ARG A 90 28.20 6.02 19.17
C ARG A 90 28.72 5.16 18.03
N LYS A 91 29.99 5.35 17.63
CA LYS A 91 30.63 4.51 16.59
C LYS A 91 30.73 3.05 17.01
N PHE A 92 31.03 2.80 18.30
CA PHE A 92 31.04 1.43 18.83
C PHE A 92 29.64 0.86 19.01
N ALA A 93 28.66 1.66 19.40
CA ALA A 93 27.25 1.27 19.47
C ALA A 93 26.73 0.81 18.09
N ALA A 94 27.05 1.58 17.04
CA ALA A 94 26.71 1.19 15.65
C ALA A 94 27.35 -0.14 15.24
N LYS A 95 28.56 -0.47 15.69
CA LYS A 95 29.17 -1.78 15.45
C LYS A 95 28.43 -2.90 16.20
N VAL A 96 28.04 -2.68 17.45
CA VAL A 96 27.26 -3.63 18.24
C VAL A 96 25.91 -3.88 17.56
N ARG A 97 25.22 -2.83 17.12
CA ARG A 97 23.97 -2.96 16.39
C ARG A 97 24.11 -3.77 15.10
N LYS A 98 25.16 -3.53 14.31
CA LYS A 98 25.43 -4.36 13.11
C LYS A 98 25.61 -5.85 13.42
N LEU A 99 26.28 -6.17 14.53
CA LEU A 99 26.46 -7.54 14.96
C LEU A 99 25.15 -8.16 15.49
N GLU A 100 24.30 -7.39 16.16
CA GLU A 100 22.97 -7.83 16.56
C GLU A 100 22.12 -8.16 15.35
N ILE A 101 22.08 -7.24 14.35
CA ILE A 101 21.37 -7.46 13.09
C ILE A 101 21.84 -8.75 12.40
N ALA A 102 23.14 -8.99 12.36
CA ALA A 102 23.69 -10.22 11.78
C ALA A 102 23.21 -11.49 12.51
N ARG A 103 23.19 -11.46 13.86
CA ARG A 103 22.68 -12.59 14.67
C ARG A 103 21.18 -12.81 14.49
N LEU A 104 20.39 -11.75 14.38
CA LEU A 104 18.96 -11.85 14.11
C LEU A 104 18.69 -12.47 12.73
N LEU A 105 19.47 -12.07 11.73
CA LEU A 105 19.38 -12.66 10.39
C LEU A 105 19.76 -14.15 10.41
N GLU A 106 20.86 -14.51 11.09
CA GLU A 106 21.31 -15.89 11.23
C GLU A 106 20.20 -16.76 11.87
N LYS A 107 19.60 -16.29 12.96
CA LYS A 107 18.48 -16.97 13.61
C LYS A 107 17.29 -17.19 12.67
N GLN A 108 16.91 -16.18 11.91
CA GLN A 108 15.79 -16.27 10.95
C GLN A 108 16.11 -17.23 9.80
N LEU A 109 17.37 -17.24 9.34
CA LEU A 109 17.82 -18.19 8.31
C LEU A 109 17.78 -19.63 8.84
N ASP A 110 18.16 -19.87 10.09
CA ASP A 110 18.07 -21.19 10.71
C ASP A 110 16.63 -21.66 10.90
N GLU A 111 15.71 -20.76 11.27
CA GLU A 111 14.27 -21.05 11.32
C GLU A 111 13.71 -21.39 9.93
N ALA A 112 14.11 -20.65 8.90
CA ALA A 112 13.72 -20.94 7.52
C ALA A 112 14.28 -22.28 7.04
N LYS A 113 15.54 -22.57 7.35
CA LYS A 113 16.17 -23.85 7.04
C LYS A 113 15.43 -25.02 7.69
N SER A 114 14.98 -24.87 8.94
CA SER A 114 14.15 -25.87 9.61
C SER A 114 12.84 -26.10 8.86
N LYS A 115 12.12 -25.04 8.50
CA LYS A 115 10.86 -25.12 7.74
C LYS A 115 11.05 -25.77 6.36
N VAL A 116 12.14 -25.45 5.68
CA VAL A 116 12.47 -26.09 4.38
C VAL A 116 12.78 -27.57 4.55
N SER A 117 13.43 -27.99 5.66
CA SER A 117 13.71 -29.38 5.92
C SER A 117 12.47 -30.22 6.25
N GLU A 118 11.35 -29.59 6.62
CA GLU A 118 10.07 -30.25 6.90
C GLU A 118 9.22 -30.47 5.63
N VAL A 119 9.62 -29.92 4.50
CA VAL A 119 8.91 -30.04 3.20
C VAL A 119 8.85 -31.51 2.77
N LYS A 120 7.64 -32.01 2.53
CA LYS A 120 7.38 -33.44 2.19
C LYS A 120 7.22 -33.68 0.68
N GLY A 121 7.36 -32.65 -0.17
CA GLY A 121 7.23 -32.77 -1.62
C GLY A 121 5.80 -32.69 -2.14
N THR A 122 4.82 -32.47 -1.27
CA THR A 122 3.41 -32.21 -1.62
C THR A 122 3.10 -30.71 -1.72
N GLU A 123 4.00 -29.88 -1.20
CA GLU A 123 3.84 -28.45 -1.13
C GLU A 123 4.09 -27.79 -2.50
N PRO A 124 3.32 -26.76 -2.86
CA PRO A 124 3.57 -25.97 -4.04
C PRO A 124 4.96 -25.31 -4.01
N VAL A 125 5.65 -25.24 -5.13
CA VAL A 125 6.97 -24.60 -5.23
C VAL A 125 6.93 -23.14 -4.71
N GLY A 126 5.80 -22.43 -4.92
CA GLY A 126 5.60 -21.08 -4.42
C GLY A 126 5.69 -20.98 -2.89
N SER A 127 5.14 -21.93 -2.15
CA SER A 127 5.21 -21.96 -0.69
C SER A 127 6.64 -22.18 -0.18
N ILE A 128 7.42 -23.02 -0.88
CA ILE A 128 8.84 -23.26 -0.53
C ILE A 128 9.67 -21.98 -0.76
N VAL A 129 9.44 -21.29 -1.88
CA VAL A 129 10.11 -20.01 -2.16
C VAL A 129 9.65 -18.93 -1.18
N GLY A 130 8.37 -18.92 -0.79
CA GLY A 130 7.82 -18.00 0.20
C GLY A 130 8.53 -18.06 1.56
N ILE A 131 8.98 -19.25 2.02
CA ILE A 131 9.74 -19.40 3.26
C ILE A 131 11.03 -18.56 3.22
N ALA A 132 11.76 -18.56 2.10
CA ALA A 132 12.98 -17.78 1.96
C ALA A 132 12.71 -16.28 1.82
N GLU A 133 11.65 -15.93 1.10
CA GLU A 133 11.21 -14.53 0.92
C GLU A 133 10.76 -13.89 2.24
N ASP A 134 10.05 -14.64 3.09
CA ASP A 134 9.60 -14.17 4.40
C ASP A 134 10.77 -13.81 5.33
N VAL A 135 11.87 -14.56 5.27
CA VAL A 135 13.08 -14.26 6.05
C VAL A 135 13.68 -12.92 5.65
N ILE A 136 13.89 -12.71 4.35
CA ILE A 136 14.46 -11.46 3.83
C ILE A 136 13.53 -10.29 4.16
N PHE A 137 12.25 -10.52 4.08
CA PHE A 137 11.23 -9.54 4.28
C PHE A 137 11.07 -9.10 5.74
N ASN A 138 10.98 -10.06 6.66
CA ASN A 138 10.93 -9.79 8.09
C ASN A 138 12.22 -9.12 8.58
N PHE A 139 13.34 -9.46 7.96
CA PHE A 139 14.62 -8.84 8.25
C PHE A 139 14.66 -7.35 7.82
N SER A 140 14.14 -7.01 6.64
CA SER A 140 14.05 -5.61 6.19
C SER A 140 13.22 -4.75 7.14
N SER A 141 12.18 -5.34 7.76
CA SER A 141 11.36 -4.62 8.74
C SER A 141 12.08 -4.38 10.08
N LEU A 142 13.02 -5.24 10.46
CA LEU A 142 13.84 -5.05 11.66
C LEU A 142 14.91 -3.97 11.50
N LEU A 143 15.28 -3.64 10.26
CA LEU A 143 16.22 -2.54 9.97
C LEU A 143 15.59 -1.16 10.16
N ASN A 144 14.27 -1.07 10.03
CA ASN A 144 13.50 0.18 10.10
C ASN A 144 12.95 0.48 11.51
N ASP A 145 13.55 -0.10 12.56
CA ASP A 145 13.12 0.05 13.96
C ASP A 145 13.18 1.51 14.48
N THR A 146 13.84 2.42 13.76
CA THR A 146 13.81 3.85 14.05
C THR A 146 12.45 4.51 13.78
N GLU A 147 11.58 3.88 12.95
CA GLU A 147 10.22 4.37 12.67
C GLU A 147 9.17 3.90 13.69
N ASN A 148 9.51 3.01 14.63
CA ASN A 148 8.56 2.44 15.59
C ASN A 148 8.32 3.31 16.83
N HIS A 149 9.03 4.42 17.00
CA HIS A 149 8.72 5.36 18.07
C HIS A 149 7.64 6.36 17.61
N PRO A 150 6.57 6.53 18.41
CA PRO A 150 5.59 7.57 18.10
C PRO A 150 6.27 8.93 18.14
N THR A 151 6.20 9.66 17.03
CA THR A 151 6.68 11.03 16.91
C THR A 151 5.55 12.00 17.15
N THR A 152 5.85 13.20 17.61
CA THR A 152 4.84 14.25 17.74
C THR A 152 4.43 14.71 16.33
N VAL A 153 3.14 14.97 16.13
CA VAL A 153 2.62 15.43 14.82
C VAL A 153 3.28 16.73 14.34
N GLY A 154 3.76 17.55 15.26
CA GLY A 154 4.48 18.79 14.94
C GLY A 154 5.96 18.60 14.63
N GLN A 155 6.51 17.41 14.81
CA GLN A 155 7.88 17.11 14.39
C GLN A 155 7.96 17.19 12.88
N ASP A 156 8.99 17.85 12.36
CA ASP A 156 9.25 18.00 10.92
C ASP A 156 8.15 18.73 10.11
N VAL A 157 7.22 19.43 10.79
CA VAL A 157 6.12 20.15 10.11
C VAL A 157 6.62 21.24 9.19
N ASP A 158 7.68 21.96 9.59
CA ASP A 158 8.25 23.02 8.77
C ASP A 158 8.92 22.47 7.52
N GLU A 159 9.64 21.36 7.62
CA GLU A 159 10.24 20.66 6.49
C GLU A 159 9.16 20.11 5.54
N TYR A 160 8.09 19.57 6.10
CA TYR A 160 6.94 19.09 5.31
C TYR A 160 6.28 20.23 4.54
N ILE A 161 5.97 21.35 5.18
CA ILE A 161 5.37 22.54 4.53
C ILE A 161 6.32 23.07 3.45
N GLN A 162 7.62 23.17 3.76
CA GLN A 162 8.60 23.64 2.77
C GLN A 162 8.65 22.71 1.54
N SER A 163 8.57 21.39 1.76
CA SER A 163 8.54 20.42 0.67
C SER A 163 7.32 20.58 -0.25
N LEU A 164 6.15 20.95 0.31
CA LEU A 164 4.95 21.24 -0.47
C LEU A 164 5.05 22.55 -1.27
N ILE A 165 5.72 23.55 -0.69
CA ILE A 165 5.98 24.83 -1.38
C ILE A 165 6.94 24.62 -2.55
N ASP A 166 8.01 23.85 -2.33
CA ASP A 166 9.06 23.63 -3.33
C ASP A 166 8.60 22.68 -4.46
N ASN A 167 7.69 21.77 -4.15
CA ASN A 167 7.19 20.74 -5.07
C ASN A 167 5.64 20.69 -5.07
N PRO A 168 4.98 21.72 -5.59
CA PRO A 168 3.52 21.69 -5.69
C PRO A 168 3.07 20.58 -6.64
N ILE A 169 2.02 19.85 -6.26
CA ILE A 169 1.46 18.75 -7.04
C ILE A 169 0.01 19.10 -7.43
N ASP A 170 -0.35 18.84 -8.67
CA ASP A 170 -1.72 19.07 -9.16
C ASP A 170 -2.70 18.03 -8.60
N GLN A 171 -2.21 16.83 -8.28
CA GLN A 171 -3.05 15.73 -7.78
C GLN A 171 -2.27 14.84 -6.80
N ILE A 172 -2.90 14.50 -5.66
CA ILE A 172 -2.24 13.76 -4.57
C ILE A 172 -2.00 12.29 -4.94
N GLY A 173 -3.00 11.65 -5.56
CA GLY A 173 -2.96 10.25 -5.98
C GLY A 173 -2.60 10.08 -7.45
N ILE A 174 -2.46 8.83 -7.88
CA ILE A 174 -2.24 8.49 -9.28
C ILE A 174 -3.58 8.65 -10.03
N PRO A 175 -3.64 9.46 -11.11
CA PRO A 175 -4.87 9.68 -11.87
C PRO A 175 -5.41 8.40 -12.52
N THR A 176 -6.70 8.12 -12.36
CA THR A 176 -7.38 7.01 -13.05
C THR A 176 -7.66 7.32 -14.52
N GLY A 177 -7.57 8.60 -14.87
CA GLY A 177 -7.98 9.12 -16.17
C GLY A 177 -9.48 9.41 -16.31
N PHE A 178 -10.20 9.37 -15.18
CA PHE A 178 -11.58 9.79 -14.98
C PHE A 178 -11.58 10.96 -13.98
N PRO A 179 -11.50 12.21 -14.46
CA PRO A 179 -11.23 13.37 -13.60
C PRO A 179 -12.27 13.62 -12.51
N ILE A 180 -13.57 13.48 -12.81
CA ILE A 180 -14.64 13.67 -11.82
C ILE A 180 -14.58 12.56 -10.77
N TYR A 181 -14.32 11.33 -11.21
CA TYR A 181 -14.12 10.21 -10.31
C TYR A 181 -12.89 10.41 -9.43
N ASP A 182 -11.76 10.85 -10.01
CA ASP A 182 -10.54 11.15 -9.25
C ASP A 182 -10.81 12.20 -8.17
N GLN A 183 -11.55 13.25 -8.47
CA GLN A 183 -11.95 14.26 -7.49
C GLN A 183 -12.85 13.68 -6.39
N ALA A 184 -13.86 12.89 -6.75
CA ALA A 184 -14.78 12.28 -5.81
C ALA A 184 -14.10 11.34 -4.81
N ILE A 185 -13.04 10.61 -5.23
CA ILE A 185 -12.26 9.71 -4.37
C ILE A 185 -11.08 10.40 -3.66
N GLY A 186 -10.95 11.72 -3.77
CA GLY A 186 -9.97 12.52 -3.02
C GLY A 186 -8.64 12.71 -3.73
N GLY A 187 -8.64 12.82 -5.04
CA GLY A 187 -7.47 13.16 -5.86
C GLY A 187 -6.78 11.94 -6.48
N GLY A 188 -7.56 10.96 -6.93
CA GLY A 188 -7.05 9.75 -7.59
C GLY A 188 -6.65 8.62 -6.63
N LEU A 189 -5.88 7.65 -7.13
CA LEU A 189 -5.46 6.47 -6.37
C LEU A 189 -4.31 6.84 -5.42
N ARG A 190 -4.62 7.06 -4.16
CA ARG A 190 -3.63 7.46 -3.16
C ARG A 190 -2.74 6.29 -2.75
N ARG A 191 -1.47 6.58 -2.49
CA ARG A 191 -0.51 5.59 -2.00
C ARG A 191 -0.92 5.03 -0.64
N GLY A 192 -0.72 3.74 -0.44
CA GLY A 192 -1.05 3.06 0.82
C GLY A 192 -2.54 2.78 1.00
N THR A 193 -3.36 2.89 -0.05
CA THR A 193 -4.81 2.71 0.04
C THR A 193 -5.32 1.52 -0.77
N VAL A 194 -6.45 0.95 -0.34
CA VAL A 194 -7.20 -0.02 -1.14
C VAL A 194 -8.50 0.64 -1.61
N ASN A 195 -8.68 0.69 -2.92
CA ASN A 195 -9.86 1.22 -3.58
C ASN A 195 -10.70 0.05 -4.07
N VAL A 196 -11.94 -0.06 -3.64
CA VAL A 196 -12.83 -1.16 -4.01
C VAL A 196 -13.84 -0.69 -5.04
N ILE A 197 -13.92 -1.42 -6.16
CA ILE A 197 -14.96 -1.22 -7.18
C ILE A 197 -15.83 -2.45 -7.24
N ALA A 198 -17.10 -2.27 -6.90
CA ALA A 198 -18.10 -3.32 -6.87
C ALA A 198 -18.98 -3.28 -8.13
N ALA A 199 -19.21 -4.45 -8.74
CA ALA A 199 -20.07 -4.53 -9.92
C ALA A 199 -20.78 -5.88 -9.99
N ARG A 200 -21.94 -5.92 -10.67
CA ARG A 200 -22.59 -7.17 -11.05
C ARG A 200 -21.84 -7.85 -12.21
N PRO A 201 -21.95 -9.19 -12.31
CA PRO A 201 -21.44 -9.91 -13.48
C PRO A 201 -21.90 -9.29 -14.80
N LYS A 202 -21.04 -9.27 -15.80
CA LYS A 202 -21.34 -8.78 -17.16
C LYS A 202 -21.72 -7.29 -17.26
N THR A 203 -21.43 -6.50 -16.23
CA THR A 203 -21.60 -5.02 -16.27
C THR A 203 -20.48 -4.32 -17.05
N GLY A 204 -19.30 -4.94 -17.13
CA GLY A 204 -18.10 -4.39 -17.74
C GLY A 204 -17.00 -4.05 -16.71
N LYS A 205 -16.98 -4.74 -15.55
CA LYS A 205 -16.03 -4.57 -14.47
C LYS A 205 -14.57 -4.62 -14.95
N THR A 206 -14.17 -5.72 -15.58
CA THR A 206 -12.82 -5.92 -16.13
C THR A 206 -12.50 -4.90 -17.23
N LEU A 207 -13.52 -4.49 -17.99
CA LEU A 207 -13.34 -3.42 -18.99
C LEU A 207 -13.00 -2.09 -18.33
N LEU A 208 -13.64 -1.75 -17.19
CA LEU A 208 -13.30 -0.57 -16.41
C LEU A 208 -11.88 -0.68 -15.85
N SER A 209 -11.48 -1.86 -15.33
CA SER A 209 -10.12 -2.14 -14.90
C SER A 209 -9.11 -1.87 -16.01
N ASP A 210 -9.35 -2.41 -17.21
CA ASP A 210 -8.48 -2.21 -18.38
C ASP A 210 -8.37 -0.73 -18.76
N ASN A 211 -9.49 0.04 -18.71
CA ASN A 211 -9.48 1.46 -19.02
C ASN A 211 -8.69 2.29 -17.99
N ILE A 212 -8.91 2.06 -16.71
CA ILE A 212 -8.15 2.73 -15.66
C ILE A 212 -6.66 2.36 -15.78
N GLY A 213 -6.35 1.07 -15.89
CA GLY A 213 -4.98 0.60 -16.03
C GLY A 213 -4.27 1.17 -17.27
N PHE A 214 -4.94 1.18 -18.41
CA PHE A 214 -4.41 1.80 -19.62
C PHE A 214 -4.17 3.30 -19.45
N ASN A 215 -5.09 4.04 -18.83
CA ASN A 215 -4.91 5.47 -18.55
C ASN A 215 -3.70 5.71 -17.64
N VAL A 216 -3.58 4.95 -16.54
CA VAL A 216 -2.44 5.02 -15.61
C VAL A 216 -1.12 4.78 -16.35
N ALA A 217 -1.02 3.68 -17.09
CA ALA A 217 0.20 3.32 -17.79
C ALA A 217 0.55 4.28 -18.94
N SER A 218 -0.45 4.73 -19.73
CA SER A 218 -0.21 5.55 -20.91
C SER A 218 0.00 7.04 -20.58
N LYS A 219 -0.81 7.61 -19.67
CA LYS A 219 -0.79 9.04 -19.34
C LYS A 219 0.20 9.36 -18.23
N SER A 220 0.13 8.62 -17.11
CA SER A 220 0.99 8.85 -15.94
C SER A 220 2.35 8.17 -16.03
N LYS A 221 2.54 7.25 -17.00
CA LYS A 221 3.77 6.43 -17.15
C LYS A 221 4.10 5.59 -15.92
N VAL A 222 3.10 5.21 -15.17
CA VAL A 222 3.21 4.43 -13.94
C VAL A 222 2.96 2.96 -14.27
N PRO A 223 3.86 2.02 -13.91
CA PRO A 223 3.67 0.60 -14.16
C PRO A 223 2.47 0.04 -13.38
N ILE A 224 1.77 -0.89 -14.01
CA ILE A 224 0.61 -1.55 -13.41
C ILE A 224 0.77 -3.07 -13.43
N LEU A 225 0.22 -3.72 -12.40
CA LEU A 225 0.09 -5.16 -12.32
C LEU A 225 -1.38 -5.57 -12.30
N ASN A 226 -1.84 -6.28 -13.31
CA ASN A 226 -3.17 -6.89 -13.35
C ASN A 226 -3.09 -8.35 -12.86
N LEU A 227 -3.72 -8.62 -11.72
CA LEU A 227 -3.95 -9.96 -11.18
C LEU A 227 -5.38 -10.36 -11.52
N ASP A 228 -5.56 -11.32 -12.42
CA ASP A 228 -6.86 -11.70 -12.93
C ASP A 228 -7.18 -13.17 -12.63
N THR A 229 -8.43 -13.44 -12.22
CA THR A 229 -8.92 -14.78 -11.89
C THR A 229 -9.70 -15.45 -13.04
N GLU A 230 -10.07 -14.69 -14.08
CA GLU A 230 -10.98 -15.17 -15.12
C GLU A 230 -10.42 -15.06 -16.54
N MET A 231 -9.61 -14.03 -16.82
CA MET A 231 -9.17 -13.71 -18.18
C MET A 231 -7.70 -14.05 -18.45
N MET A 232 -7.41 -14.34 -19.68
CA MET A 232 -6.05 -14.57 -20.15
C MET A 232 -5.39 -13.25 -20.61
N LYS A 233 -4.08 -13.26 -20.73
CA LYS A 233 -3.29 -12.11 -21.17
C LYS A 233 -3.71 -11.61 -22.56
N GLU A 234 -4.03 -12.53 -23.45
CA GLU A 234 -4.46 -12.25 -24.82
C GLU A 234 -5.75 -11.44 -24.86
N ASP A 235 -6.70 -11.71 -23.96
CA ASP A 235 -7.96 -10.98 -23.87
C ASP A 235 -7.71 -9.51 -23.49
N HIS A 236 -6.81 -9.25 -22.54
CA HIS A 236 -6.41 -7.89 -22.18
C HIS A 236 -5.70 -7.18 -23.34
N ILE A 237 -4.78 -7.88 -24.05
CA ILE A 237 -4.10 -7.33 -25.23
C ILE A 237 -5.13 -6.91 -26.29
N ASN A 238 -6.10 -7.77 -26.61
CA ASN A 238 -7.11 -7.48 -27.62
C ASN A 238 -7.95 -6.26 -27.25
N ARG A 239 -8.35 -6.14 -25.98
CA ARG A 239 -9.10 -4.99 -25.47
C ARG A 239 -8.30 -3.70 -25.50
N ILE A 240 -7.04 -3.73 -25.06
CA ILE A 240 -6.17 -2.55 -25.07
C ILE A 240 -5.92 -2.09 -26.52
N LEU A 241 -5.64 -3.00 -27.43
CA LEU A 241 -5.48 -2.67 -28.86
C LEU A 241 -6.76 -2.10 -29.45
N ALA A 242 -7.93 -2.66 -29.12
CA ALA A 242 -9.21 -2.12 -29.57
C ALA A 242 -9.45 -0.70 -29.01
N MET A 243 -9.11 -0.47 -27.74
CA MET A 243 -9.21 0.83 -27.08
C MET A 243 -8.30 1.89 -27.72
N MET A 244 -7.06 1.52 -28.02
CA MET A 244 -6.07 2.42 -28.65
C MET A 244 -6.42 2.79 -30.10
N THR A 245 -6.99 1.85 -30.85
CA THR A 245 -7.14 1.98 -32.30
C THR A 245 -8.56 2.27 -32.77
N GLU A 246 -9.53 2.08 -31.87
CA GLU A 246 -10.96 2.06 -32.18
C GLU A 246 -11.28 1.07 -33.33
N VAL A 247 -10.60 -0.08 -33.34
CA VAL A 247 -10.92 -1.23 -34.19
C VAL A 247 -11.75 -2.19 -33.36
N ASP A 248 -12.76 -2.77 -33.96
CA ASP A 248 -13.66 -3.75 -33.32
C ASP A 248 -12.90 -4.94 -32.75
N ILE A 249 -13.19 -5.31 -31.48
CA ILE A 249 -12.51 -6.40 -30.77
C ILE A 249 -12.59 -7.70 -31.55
N SER A 250 -13.75 -8.06 -32.06
CA SER A 250 -13.92 -9.32 -32.81
C SER A 250 -13.11 -9.34 -34.10
N SER A 251 -12.87 -8.19 -34.71
CA SER A 251 -11.98 -8.04 -35.84
C SER A 251 -10.52 -8.28 -35.48
N ILE A 252 -10.12 -7.91 -34.21
CA ILE A 252 -8.77 -8.14 -33.67
C ILE A 252 -8.60 -9.62 -33.33
N GLU A 253 -9.50 -10.18 -32.54
CA GLU A 253 -9.47 -11.59 -32.11
C GLU A 253 -9.45 -12.58 -33.27
N THR A 254 -10.17 -12.28 -34.35
CA THR A 254 -10.23 -13.13 -35.54
C THR A 254 -9.16 -12.83 -36.58
N GLY A 255 -8.30 -11.81 -36.36
CA GLY A 255 -7.30 -11.40 -37.34
C GLY A 255 -7.86 -10.70 -38.59
N LYS A 256 -9.19 -10.48 -38.68
CA LYS A 256 -9.84 -9.86 -39.86
C LYS A 256 -9.40 -8.43 -40.12
N PHE A 257 -8.88 -7.74 -39.07
CA PHE A 257 -8.30 -6.41 -39.23
C PHE A 257 -7.18 -6.37 -40.29
N ALA A 258 -6.48 -7.49 -40.54
CA ALA A 258 -5.40 -7.58 -41.51
C ALA A 258 -5.87 -7.43 -42.95
N GLN A 259 -7.16 -7.62 -43.24
CA GLN A 259 -7.75 -7.42 -44.56
C GLN A 259 -7.81 -5.93 -44.99
N SER A 260 -7.71 -5.02 -44.01
CA SER A 260 -7.64 -3.58 -44.27
C SER A 260 -6.24 -3.06 -43.98
N PRO A 261 -5.48 -2.54 -44.94
CA PRO A 261 -4.14 -2.01 -44.73
C PRO A 261 -4.09 -0.93 -43.66
N ASN A 262 -5.12 -0.07 -43.60
CA ASN A 262 -5.21 0.99 -42.59
C ASN A 262 -5.38 0.41 -41.16
N LYS A 263 -6.31 -0.54 -40.97
CA LYS A 263 -6.52 -1.20 -39.69
C LYS A 263 -5.27 -1.97 -39.26
N LYS A 264 -4.64 -2.70 -40.16
CA LYS A 264 -3.39 -3.43 -39.92
C LYS A 264 -2.29 -2.49 -39.43
N ASN A 265 -2.06 -1.37 -40.09
CA ASN A 265 -1.05 -0.39 -39.70
C ASN A 265 -1.34 0.23 -38.32
N LYS A 266 -2.61 0.59 -38.06
CA LYS A 266 -3.02 1.09 -36.75
C LYS A 266 -2.71 0.09 -35.63
N ILE A 267 -3.09 -1.17 -35.78
CA ILE A 267 -2.87 -2.23 -34.80
C ILE A 267 -1.38 -2.48 -34.59
N GLN A 268 -0.57 -2.53 -35.67
CA GLN A 268 0.87 -2.73 -35.57
C GLN A 268 1.55 -1.58 -34.77
N LYS A 269 1.18 -0.32 -35.04
CA LYS A 269 1.68 0.84 -34.29
C LYS A 269 1.28 0.80 -32.82
N ALA A 270 0.01 0.46 -32.55
CA ALA A 270 -0.48 0.33 -31.18
C ALA A 270 0.25 -0.81 -30.44
N ALA A 271 0.51 -1.92 -31.10
CA ALA A 271 1.25 -3.04 -30.53
C ALA A 271 2.71 -2.66 -30.16
N GLU A 272 3.38 -1.86 -30.99
CA GLU A 272 4.71 -1.35 -30.64
C GLU A 272 4.66 -0.43 -29.40
N GLN A 273 3.69 0.48 -29.32
CA GLN A 273 3.52 1.34 -28.17
C GLN A 273 3.20 0.57 -26.88
N LEU A 274 2.40 -0.51 -27.00
CA LEU A 274 1.99 -1.32 -25.83
C LEU A 274 3.19 -2.03 -25.17
N LYS A 275 4.24 -2.36 -25.93
CA LYS A 275 5.44 -3.03 -25.37
C LYS A 275 6.11 -2.23 -24.27
N ASP A 276 6.10 -0.91 -24.37
CA ASP A 276 6.81 -0.01 -23.47
C ASP A 276 5.91 0.64 -22.40
N MET A 277 4.61 0.22 -22.31
CA MET A 277 3.66 0.86 -21.39
C MET A 277 3.77 0.40 -19.93
N GLY A 278 4.58 -0.63 -19.63
CA GLY A 278 4.68 -1.12 -18.24
C GLY A 278 3.40 -1.78 -17.72
N ILE A 279 2.61 -2.43 -18.60
CA ILE A 279 1.40 -3.15 -18.24
C ILE A 279 1.75 -4.63 -18.03
N TYR A 280 1.72 -5.08 -16.77
CA TYR A 280 1.99 -6.46 -16.39
C TYR A 280 0.68 -7.20 -16.14
N HIS A 281 0.63 -8.45 -16.50
CA HIS A 281 -0.53 -9.33 -16.27
C HIS A 281 -0.10 -10.69 -15.74
N LYS A 282 -0.86 -11.20 -14.76
CA LYS A 282 -0.71 -12.56 -14.28
C LYS A 282 -2.07 -13.16 -13.96
N SER A 283 -2.37 -14.31 -14.56
CA SER A 283 -3.50 -15.12 -14.12
C SER A 283 -3.18 -15.77 -12.77
N ILE A 284 -4.05 -15.54 -11.80
CA ILE A 284 -3.98 -16.06 -10.43
C ILE A 284 -5.06 -17.11 -10.15
N ALA A 285 -5.76 -17.58 -11.17
CA ALA A 285 -6.79 -18.59 -11.04
C ALA A 285 -6.25 -19.86 -10.39
N GLY A 286 -6.88 -20.31 -9.30
CA GLY A 286 -6.49 -21.50 -8.54
C GLY A 286 -5.19 -21.37 -7.74
N GLN A 287 -4.57 -20.20 -7.65
CA GLN A 287 -3.38 -19.98 -6.82
C GLN A 287 -3.77 -19.67 -5.37
N PRO A 288 -3.08 -20.23 -4.36
CA PRO A 288 -3.25 -19.82 -2.98
C PRO A 288 -3.02 -18.32 -2.78
N PHE A 289 -3.74 -17.72 -1.84
CA PHE A 289 -3.67 -16.26 -1.64
C PHE A 289 -2.29 -15.78 -1.19
N GLU A 290 -1.59 -16.58 -0.38
CA GLU A 290 -0.23 -16.31 0.09
C GLU A 290 0.77 -16.23 -1.08
N ASP A 291 0.60 -17.10 -2.09
CA ASP A 291 1.42 -17.08 -3.30
C ASP A 291 1.18 -15.81 -4.13
N GLN A 292 -0.07 -15.29 -4.11
CA GLN A 292 -0.42 -14.06 -4.78
C GLN A 292 0.23 -12.84 -4.11
N ILE A 293 0.23 -12.79 -2.77
CA ILE A 293 0.95 -11.75 -2.01
C ILE A 293 2.45 -11.80 -2.30
N SER A 294 3.03 -13.00 -2.33
CA SER A 294 4.45 -13.20 -2.66
C SER A 294 4.76 -12.77 -4.11
N LEU A 295 3.84 -13.02 -5.05
CA LEU A 295 3.95 -12.57 -6.43
C LEU A 295 3.94 -11.02 -6.55
N MET A 296 3.00 -10.37 -5.85
CA MET A 296 2.94 -8.90 -5.79
C MET A 296 4.26 -8.32 -5.28
N ARG A 297 4.81 -8.89 -4.20
CA ARG A 297 6.08 -8.50 -3.60
C ARG A 297 7.25 -8.64 -4.57
N ARG A 298 7.37 -9.80 -5.25
CA ARG A 298 8.40 -10.04 -6.26
C ARG A 298 8.34 -9.05 -7.42
N TRP A 299 7.13 -8.74 -7.86
CA TRP A 299 6.94 -7.75 -8.92
C TRP A 299 7.40 -6.35 -8.48
N LEU A 300 7.05 -5.92 -7.26
CA LEU A 300 7.53 -4.65 -6.71
C LEU A 300 9.05 -4.57 -6.69
N ILE A 301 9.73 -5.63 -6.22
CA ILE A 301 11.19 -5.64 -6.08
C ILE A 301 11.89 -5.67 -7.44
N LYS A 302 11.39 -6.47 -8.39
CA LYS A 302 12.09 -6.72 -9.67
C LYS A 302 11.78 -5.70 -10.75
N GLU A 303 10.53 -5.27 -10.84
CA GLU A 303 10.04 -4.48 -11.97
C GLU A 303 9.81 -3.01 -11.61
N VAL A 304 9.37 -2.72 -10.38
CA VAL A 304 9.05 -1.36 -9.94
C VAL A 304 10.25 -0.71 -9.24
N GLY A 305 10.87 -1.43 -8.32
CA GLY A 305 11.91 -0.93 -7.43
C GLY A 305 11.35 -0.35 -6.13
N LEU A 306 12.19 -0.35 -5.10
CA LEU A 306 11.87 0.20 -3.78
C LEU A 306 12.65 1.48 -3.54
N ASN A 307 12.11 2.35 -2.70
CA ASN A 307 12.77 3.52 -2.13
C ASN A 307 13.65 3.10 -0.94
N GLU A 308 14.44 4.02 -0.41
CA GLU A 308 15.32 3.78 0.74
C GLU A 308 14.53 3.41 2.03
N ASP A 309 13.31 3.93 2.16
CA ASP A 309 12.39 3.61 3.26
C ASP A 309 11.67 2.26 3.11
N GLY A 310 11.98 1.48 2.06
CA GLY A 310 11.34 0.21 1.75
C GLY A 310 9.96 0.32 1.11
N SER A 311 9.42 1.52 0.91
CA SER A 311 8.21 1.74 0.11
C SER A 311 8.48 1.50 -1.38
N ALA A 312 7.44 1.15 -2.14
CA ALA A 312 7.57 0.99 -3.58
C ALA A 312 7.61 2.37 -4.28
N LYS A 313 8.30 2.41 -5.41
CA LYS A 313 8.12 3.51 -6.37
C LYS A 313 6.69 3.48 -6.92
N ASP A 314 6.30 4.54 -7.62
CA ASP A 314 4.94 4.66 -8.15
C ASP A 314 4.55 3.48 -9.02
N CYS A 315 3.46 2.82 -8.63
CA CYS A 315 2.84 1.72 -9.34
C CYS A 315 1.39 1.54 -8.88
N VAL A 316 0.59 0.78 -9.61
CA VAL A 316 -0.77 0.41 -9.21
C VAL A 316 -0.96 -1.09 -9.37
N ILE A 317 -1.62 -1.73 -8.41
CA ILE A 317 -2.00 -3.13 -8.48
C ILE A 317 -3.50 -3.24 -8.66
N PHE A 318 -3.94 -3.94 -9.69
CA PHE A 318 -5.33 -4.31 -9.95
C PHE A 318 -5.54 -5.76 -9.56
N TYR A 319 -6.59 -6.01 -8.76
CA TYR A 319 -6.97 -7.34 -8.29
C TYR A 319 -8.40 -7.66 -8.75
N ASP A 320 -8.53 -8.37 -9.85
CA ASP A 320 -9.82 -8.71 -10.48
C ASP A 320 -10.09 -10.22 -10.42
N TYR A 321 -10.89 -10.71 -9.51
CA TYR A 321 -11.62 -10.06 -8.41
C TYR A 321 -11.43 -10.86 -7.10
N LEU A 322 -11.77 -10.26 -5.98
CA LEU A 322 -11.78 -10.93 -4.69
C LEU A 322 -12.85 -12.05 -4.70
N LYS A 323 -12.39 -13.28 -4.77
CA LYS A 323 -13.21 -14.51 -4.80
C LYS A 323 -12.59 -15.54 -3.89
N LEU A 324 -13.42 -16.32 -3.25
CA LEU A 324 -13.00 -17.59 -2.64
C LEU A 324 -12.33 -18.45 -3.69
N MET A 325 -11.06 -18.73 -3.48
CA MET A 325 -10.37 -19.80 -4.18
C MET A 325 -10.29 -21.01 -3.26
N ASP A 326 -10.31 -22.22 -3.84
CA ASP A 326 -10.10 -23.45 -3.08
C ASP A 326 -8.72 -23.39 -2.42
N SER A 327 -8.67 -22.95 -1.18
CA SER A 327 -7.44 -22.86 -0.41
C SER A 327 -7.21 -24.21 0.27
N GLN A 328 -6.22 -24.96 -0.22
CA GLN A 328 -5.61 -26.05 0.53
C GLN A 328 -4.87 -25.39 1.72
N GLY A 329 -5.56 -25.23 2.83
CA GLY A 329 -4.96 -24.67 4.05
C GLY A 329 -5.89 -23.85 4.92
N MET A 330 -7.04 -23.41 4.40
CA MET A 330 -8.06 -22.79 5.24
C MET A 330 -8.98 -23.86 5.83
N SER A 331 -9.29 -23.73 7.12
CA SER A 331 -10.22 -24.62 7.81
C SER A 331 -11.55 -24.67 7.03
N GLN A 332 -12.06 -25.87 6.78
CA GLN A 332 -13.31 -26.13 6.06
C GLN A 332 -14.56 -25.47 6.69
N ASP A 333 -14.41 -24.89 7.88
CA ASP A 333 -15.48 -24.25 8.65
C ASP A 333 -15.61 -22.74 8.44
N MET A 334 -14.70 -22.09 7.65
CA MET A 334 -14.75 -20.64 7.45
C MET A 334 -15.81 -20.23 6.42
N LYS A 335 -16.67 -19.28 6.79
CA LYS A 335 -17.68 -18.71 5.89
C LYS A 335 -17.04 -17.77 4.89
N GLU A 336 -17.60 -17.67 3.69
CA GLU A 336 -17.10 -16.85 2.57
C GLU A 336 -16.73 -15.41 2.97
N TYR A 337 -17.58 -14.74 3.76
CA TYR A 337 -17.33 -13.38 4.21
C TYR A 337 -16.11 -13.24 5.14
N GLN A 338 -15.77 -14.31 5.89
CA GLN A 338 -14.58 -14.30 6.75
C GLN A 338 -13.31 -14.36 5.92
N VAL A 339 -13.30 -15.19 4.88
CA VAL A 339 -12.17 -15.31 3.96
C VAL A 339 -11.94 -14.01 3.19
N LEU A 340 -13.00 -13.41 2.66
CA LEU A 340 -12.92 -12.10 2.00
C LEU A 340 -12.39 -11.03 2.95
N GLY A 341 -12.79 -11.06 4.22
CA GLY A 341 -12.27 -10.16 5.24
C GLY A 341 -10.77 -10.35 5.51
N PHE A 342 -10.25 -11.58 5.50
CA PHE A 342 -8.82 -11.86 5.62
C PHE A 342 -8.03 -11.37 4.40
N MET A 343 -8.53 -11.68 3.20
CA MET A 343 -7.90 -11.21 1.96
C MET A 343 -7.83 -9.68 1.93
N MET A 344 -8.91 -9.02 2.30
CA MET A 344 -8.95 -7.56 2.36
C MET A 344 -7.98 -6.98 3.39
N THR A 345 -7.87 -7.62 4.58
CA THR A 345 -6.89 -7.23 5.60
C THR A 345 -5.46 -7.35 5.09
N ALA A 346 -5.14 -8.45 4.42
CA ALA A 346 -3.80 -8.67 3.88
C ALA A 346 -3.47 -7.68 2.74
N LEU A 347 -4.43 -7.38 1.85
CA LEU A 347 -4.26 -6.36 0.82
C LEU A 347 -4.09 -4.96 1.43
N HIS A 348 -4.85 -4.63 2.47
CA HIS A 348 -4.70 -3.35 3.18
C HIS A 348 -3.32 -3.23 3.84
N ASN A 349 -2.87 -4.27 4.54
CA ASN A 349 -1.55 -4.29 5.15
C ASN A 349 -0.44 -4.19 4.11
N PHE A 350 -0.60 -4.88 2.98
CA PHE A 350 0.33 -4.79 1.85
C PHE A 350 0.39 -3.37 1.27
N ALA A 351 -0.78 -2.78 0.97
CA ALA A 351 -0.90 -1.42 0.45
C ALA A 351 -0.21 -0.41 1.37
N THR A 352 -0.54 -0.45 2.68
CA THR A 352 0.01 0.46 3.69
C THR A 352 1.53 0.32 3.82
N ARG A 353 2.01 -0.91 3.90
CA ARG A 353 3.44 -1.19 4.09
C ARG A 353 4.30 -0.71 2.92
N TYR A 354 3.87 -1.00 1.69
CA TYR A 354 4.63 -0.63 0.49
C TYR A 354 4.25 0.74 -0.06
N LYS A 355 3.30 1.42 0.56
CA LYS A 355 2.73 2.70 0.09
C LYS A 355 2.22 2.59 -1.36
N VAL A 356 1.58 1.47 -1.72
CA VAL A 356 1.06 1.17 -3.07
C VAL A 356 -0.45 1.28 -3.09
N PRO A 357 -1.08 1.97 -4.05
CA PRO A 357 -2.52 1.87 -4.25
C PRO A 357 -2.89 0.52 -4.87
N ILE A 358 -3.90 -0.11 -4.29
CA ILE A 358 -4.51 -1.33 -4.82
C ILE A 358 -5.94 -1.01 -5.25
N VAL A 359 -6.32 -1.43 -6.46
CA VAL A 359 -7.70 -1.40 -6.95
C VAL A 359 -8.23 -2.82 -6.92
N ALA A 360 -9.09 -3.12 -5.96
CA ALA A 360 -9.67 -4.44 -5.80
C ALA A 360 -11.11 -4.45 -6.31
N PHE A 361 -11.44 -5.44 -7.12
CA PHE A 361 -12.79 -5.61 -7.62
C PHE A 361 -13.55 -6.65 -6.80
N VAL A 362 -14.83 -6.37 -6.55
CA VAL A 362 -15.73 -7.29 -5.85
C VAL A 362 -17.03 -7.49 -6.64
N GLN A 363 -17.67 -8.60 -6.40
CA GLN A 363 -18.95 -8.88 -7.01
C GLN A 363 -20.09 -8.44 -6.08
N LEU A 364 -21.08 -7.71 -6.63
CA LEU A 364 -22.29 -7.38 -5.91
C LEU A 364 -23.21 -8.61 -5.79
N ASN A 365 -23.90 -8.74 -4.65
CA ASN A 365 -24.96 -9.72 -4.45
C ASN A 365 -26.21 -9.40 -5.31
N ARG A 366 -27.27 -10.19 -5.20
CA ARG A 366 -28.50 -9.98 -5.99
C ARG A 366 -29.20 -8.67 -5.67
N ASP A 367 -29.13 -8.20 -4.43
CA ASP A 367 -29.76 -6.95 -4.01
C ASP A 367 -29.12 -5.73 -4.67
N GLY A 368 -27.85 -5.84 -5.10
CA GLY A 368 -27.17 -4.79 -5.89
C GLY A 368 -27.76 -4.53 -7.28
N ILE A 369 -28.79 -5.28 -7.69
CA ILE A 369 -29.55 -4.97 -8.90
C ILE A 369 -30.39 -3.71 -8.67
N THR A 370 -31.08 -3.62 -7.53
CA THR A 370 -32.01 -2.54 -7.20
C THR A 370 -31.46 -1.54 -6.19
N LYS A 371 -30.63 -2.01 -5.23
CA LYS A 371 -30.07 -1.15 -4.19
C LYS A 371 -28.71 -0.59 -4.59
N GLU A 372 -28.47 0.64 -4.20
CA GLU A 372 -27.21 1.38 -4.41
C GLU A 372 -26.63 1.74 -3.04
N SER A 373 -26.31 0.74 -2.24
CA SER A 373 -25.79 0.91 -0.89
C SER A 373 -24.61 -0.04 -0.65
N THR A 374 -23.82 0.26 0.35
CA THR A 374 -22.66 -0.55 0.77
C THR A 374 -23.04 -1.98 1.18
N ASP A 375 -24.27 -2.20 1.66
CA ASP A 375 -24.79 -3.52 2.06
C ASP A 375 -24.89 -4.53 0.91
N THR A 376 -24.84 -4.03 -0.33
CA THR A 376 -24.90 -4.86 -1.54
C THR A 376 -23.56 -5.50 -1.92
N ALA A 377 -22.46 -5.11 -1.27
CA ALA A 377 -21.18 -5.79 -1.43
C ALA A 377 -21.27 -7.21 -0.88
N SER A 378 -20.97 -8.21 -1.69
CA SER A 378 -20.99 -9.60 -1.26
C SER A 378 -20.07 -9.80 -0.07
N GLY A 379 -20.68 -9.99 1.10
CA GLY A 379 -20.07 -10.79 2.13
C GLY A 379 -19.34 -10.13 3.26
N SER A 380 -19.04 -8.83 3.33
CA SER A 380 -18.36 -8.38 4.54
C SER A 380 -18.33 -6.87 4.74
N ASP A 381 -18.83 -6.41 5.87
CA ASP A 381 -18.58 -5.06 6.40
C ASP A 381 -17.08 -4.74 6.49
N ARG A 382 -16.23 -5.76 6.66
CA ARG A 382 -14.77 -5.59 6.67
C ARG A 382 -14.22 -5.03 5.36
N ILE A 383 -14.84 -5.32 4.22
CA ILE A 383 -14.43 -4.72 2.93
C ILE A 383 -14.60 -3.21 3.00
N ILE A 384 -15.74 -2.74 3.50
CA ILE A 384 -16.05 -1.32 3.65
C ILE A 384 -15.15 -0.67 4.72
N TRP A 385 -14.90 -1.33 5.83
CA TRP A 385 -14.07 -0.77 6.91
C TRP A 385 -12.60 -0.62 6.52
N LEU A 386 -12.08 -1.51 5.69
CA LEU A 386 -10.66 -1.55 5.31
C LEU A 386 -10.35 -0.83 3.99
N CYS A 387 -11.36 -0.59 3.14
CA CYS A 387 -11.14 0.20 1.94
C CYS A 387 -11.06 1.70 2.26
N SER A 388 -10.33 2.43 1.45
CA SER A 388 -10.31 3.89 1.49
C SER A 388 -11.42 4.49 0.63
N ASN A 389 -11.76 3.82 -0.46
CA ASN A 389 -12.85 4.20 -1.33
C ASN A 389 -13.67 2.96 -1.70
N PHE A 390 -15.00 3.11 -1.73
CA PHE A 390 -15.92 2.09 -2.20
C PHE A 390 -16.83 2.68 -3.26
N THR A 391 -16.77 2.12 -4.46
CA THR A 391 -17.50 2.60 -5.64
C THR A 391 -18.33 1.49 -6.25
N ILE A 392 -19.56 1.75 -6.64
CA ILE A 392 -20.37 0.85 -7.44
C ILE A 392 -20.28 1.24 -8.92
N PHE A 393 -19.99 0.25 -9.79
CA PHE A 393 -20.09 0.40 -11.23
C PHE A 393 -21.31 -0.38 -11.75
N LYS A 394 -22.26 0.32 -12.39
CA LYS A 394 -23.57 -0.22 -12.72
C LYS A 394 -24.04 0.18 -14.11
N ARG A 395 -24.92 -0.61 -14.71
CA ARG A 395 -25.71 -0.18 -15.86
C ARG A 395 -26.77 0.82 -15.43
N LYS A 396 -26.99 1.84 -16.24
CA LYS A 396 -28.14 2.72 -16.08
C LYS A 396 -29.41 1.98 -16.50
N THR A 397 -30.52 2.31 -15.82
CA THR A 397 -31.85 1.85 -16.23
C THR A 397 -32.32 2.65 -17.46
N ASP A 398 -33.36 2.18 -18.13
CA ASP A 398 -33.91 2.89 -19.27
C ASP A 398 -34.49 4.26 -18.87
N GLU A 399 -35.02 4.35 -17.64
CA GLU A 399 -35.50 5.60 -17.05
C GLU A 399 -34.34 6.57 -16.83
N GLU A 400 -33.24 6.14 -16.23
CA GLU A 400 -32.06 6.97 -16.03
C GLU A 400 -31.44 7.44 -17.34
N ILE A 401 -31.45 6.60 -18.39
CA ILE A 401 -30.97 7.00 -19.72
C ILE A 401 -31.91 8.05 -20.33
N ALA A 402 -33.21 7.91 -20.10
CA ALA A 402 -34.18 8.87 -20.62
C ALA A 402 -34.09 10.21 -19.89
N GLU A 403 -33.90 10.20 -18.57
CA GLU A 403 -33.75 11.42 -17.75
C GLU A 403 -32.44 12.18 -18.06
N ASP A 404 -31.30 11.46 -18.11
CA ASP A 404 -30.00 12.07 -18.35
C ASP A 404 -29.78 12.43 -19.83
N GLY A 405 -30.53 11.82 -20.73
CA GLY A 405 -30.37 11.89 -22.18
C GLY A 405 -29.47 10.77 -22.73
N PRO A 406 -29.79 10.24 -23.92
CA PRO A 406 -29.13 9.06 -24.50
C PRO A 406 -27.63 9.25 -24.78
N ASP A 407 -27.19 10.48 -24.97
CA ASP A 407 -25.78 10.82 -25.23
C ASP A 407 -24.91 10.81 -23.97
N ASN A 408 -25.52 10.83 -22.78
CA ASN A 408 -24.81 10.86 -21.49
C ASN A 408 -24.42 9.48 -20.96
N GLY A 409 -24.38 8.48 -21.84
CA GLY A 409 -23.80 7.18 -21.54
C GLY A 409 -24.79 6.15 -21.01
N ASN A 410 -24.30 4.93 -20.86
CA ASN A 410 -25.07 3.73 -20.55
C ASN A 410 -24.60 3.00 -19.26
N ARG A 411 -23.67 3.63 -18.55
CA ARG A 411 -23.12 3.17 -17.28
C ARG A 411 -23.05 4.33 -16.30
N LYS A 412 -22.91 3.99 -15.01
CA LYS A 412 -22.72 4.95 -13.94
C LYS A 412 -21.70 4.47 -12.93
N LEU A 413 -20.92 5.41 -12.38
CA LEU A 413 -20.03 5.21 -11.23
C LEU A 413 -20.65 5.94 -10.03
N LEU A 414 -20.76 5.22 -8.91
CA LEU A 414 -21.29 5.74 -7.65
C LEU A 414 -20.22 5.58 -6.56
N PRO A 415 -19.39 6.59 -6.30
CA PRO A 415 -18.49 6.62 -5.15
C PRO A 415 -19.31 6.78 -3.87
N LEU A 416 -19.56 5.68 -3.14
CA LEU A 416 -20.39 5.66 -1.93
C LEU A 416 -19.60 5.95 -0.65
N VAL A 417 -18.31 5.59 -0.64
CA VAL A 417 -17.42 5.85 0.49
C VAL A 417 -16.12 6.43 -0.03
N SER A 418 -15.70 7.54 0.56
CA SER A 418 -14.40 8.13 0.32
C SER A 418 -13.83 8.68 1.63
N ARG A 419 -12.64 8.20 2.02
CA ARG A 419 -11.96 8.70 3.24
C ARG A 419 -11.29 10.04 3.05
N HIS A 420 -10.92 10.37 1.83
CA HIS A 420 -10.07 11.51 1.50
C HIS A 420 -10.72 12.51 0.55
N GLY A 421 -11.85 12.17 -0.03
CA GLY A 421 -12.60 13.03 -0.95
C GLY A 421 -13.92 13.48 -0.38
N GLY A 422 -14.53 14.45 -1.06
CA GLY A 422 -15.88 14.91 -0.71
C GLY A 422 -16.99 13.94 -1.10
N GLY A 423 -16.67 12.88 -1.87
CA GLY A 423 -17.69 12.02 -2.47
C GLY A 423 -18.47 12.74 -3.58
N LEU A 424 -19.67 12.27 -3.81
CA LEU A 424 -20.71 12.95 -4.58
C LEU A 424 -21.89 13.26 -3.65
N ASP A 425 -22.74 14.19 -4.05
CA ASP A 425 -23.97 14.48 -3.35
C ASP A 425 -24.93 13.28 -3.36
N ASP A 426 -25.87 13.27 -2.42
CA ASP A 426 -26.86 12.19 -2.31
C ASP A 426 -27.66 12.05 -3.61
N ASN A 427 -27.78 10.81 -4.09
CA ASN A 427 -28.42 10.44 -5.35
C ASN A 427 -27.72 10.94 -6.64
N ASP A 428 -26.50 11.45 -6.53
CA ASP A 428 -25.69 11.78 -7.70
C ASP A 428 -24.84 10.59 -8.13
N TYR A 429 -24.45 10.58 -9.39
CA TYR A 429 -23.53 9.62 -9.99
C TYR A 429 -22.81 10.20 -11.20
N ILE A 430 -21.68 9.61 -11.51
CA ILE A 430 -20.89 9.97 -12.68
C ILE A 430 -21.39 9.15 -13.88
N ASN A 431 -21.79 9.85 -14.93
CA ASN A 431 -22.15 9.22 -16.18
C ASN A 431 -20.94 8.61 -16.89
N CYS A 432 -21.10 7.41 -17.45
CA CYS A 432 -20.05 6.75 -18.22
C CYS A 432 -20.60 6.20 -19.53
N ASN A 433 -19.90 6.47 -20.62
CA ASN A 433 -20.24 5.91 -21.92
C ASN A 433 -19.32 4.72 -22.22
N MET A 434 -19.89 3.52 -22.21
CA MET A 434 -19.20 2.28 -22.51
C MET A 434 -19.48 1.84 -23.96
N LYS A 435 -18.44 1.88 -24.79
CA LYS A 435 -18.43 1.35 -26.16
C LYS A 435 -17.83 -0.05 -26.15
N GLY A 436 -18.68 -1.08 -25.98
CA GLY A 436 -18.24 -2.47 -25.84
C GLY A 436 -17.46 -3.00 -27.05
N TRP A 437 -17.79 -2.55 -28.26
CA TRP A 437 -17.15 -3.01 -29.51
C TRP A 437 -15.65 -2.65 -29.60
N CYS A 438 -15.21 -1.57 -28.96
CA CYS A 438 -13.79 -1.16 -28.89
C CYS A 438 -13.26 -1.08 -27.45
N ALA A 439 -13.91 -1.70 -26.48
CA ALA A 439 -13.52 -1.79 -25.09
C ALA A 439 -13.25 -0.42 -24.39
N LYS A 440 -13.84 0.67 -24.86
CA LYS A 440 -13.58 2.01 -24.38
C LYS A 440 -14.69 2.49 -23.43
N ILE A 441 -14.27 3.05 -22.29
CA ILE A 441 -15.15 3.74 -21.36
C ILE A 441 -14.67 5.20 -21.26
N SER A 442 -15.58 6.13 -21.42
CA SER A 442 -15.33 7.56 -21.19
C SER A 442 -16.24 8.08 -20.09
N GLU A 443 -15.69 8.96 -19.27
CA GLU A 443 -16.43 9.71 -18.26
C GLU A 443 -17.25 10.83 -18.89
N GLY A 444 -18.43 11.07 -18.36
CA GLY A 444 -19.29 12.20 -18.66
C GLY A 444 -19.55 13.04 -17.41
N LYS A 445 -20.45 14.00 -17.51
CA LYS A 445 -20.87 14.85 -16.38
C LYS A 445 -21.58 14.02 -15.31
N THR A 446 -21.66 14.56 -14.08
CA THR A 446 -22.52 13.95 -13.06
C THR A 446 -24.01 14.16 -13.42
N ARG A 447 -24.89 13.39 -12.75
CA ARG A 447 -26.34 13.54 -12.94
C ARG A 447 -26.82 14.95 -12.56
N LEU A 448 -26.35 15.44 -11.42
CA LEU A 448 -26.74 16.78 -10.94
C LEU A 448 -26.24 17.89 -11.85
N GLU A 449 -25.02 17.79 -12.40
CA GLU A 449 -24.52 18.73 -13.40
C GLU A 449 -25.35 18.74 -14.68
N LEU A 450 -25.96 17.63 -15.08
CA LEU A 450 -26.87 17.57 -16.23
C LEU A 450 -28.24 18.16 -15.92
N MET A 451 -28.69 18.09 -14.66
CA MET A 451 -29.97 18.65 -14.23
C MET A 451 -29.92 20.17 -14.00
N GLN A 452 -28.73 20.70 -13.67
CA GLN A 452 -28.53 22.13 -13.57
C GLN A 452 -28.63 22.72 -15.00
N LYS A 453 -29.71 23.42 -15.33
CA LYS A 453 -29.76 24.20 -16.55
C LYS A 453 -28.60 25.20 -16.50
N PRO A 454 -27.94 25.50 -17.63
CA PRO A 454 -26.98 26.59 -17.65
C PRO A 454 -27.77 27.85 -17.20
N ASP A 455 -27.43 28.35 -16.03
CA ASP A 455 -27.90 29.68 -15.61
C ASP A 455 -27.50 30.60 -16.73
N SER A 456 -28.52 31.34 -17.26
CA SER A 456 -28.29 32.44 -18.14
C SER A 456 -27.15 33.26 -17.56
N ILE A 457 -26.11 33.46 -18.33
CA ILE A 457 -24.99 34.34 -18.02
C ILE A 457 -25.62 35.66 -17.57
N GLU A 458 -25.69 35.93 -16.27
CA GLU A 458 -25.82 37.27 -15.76
C GLU A 458 -24.53 37.99 -16.18
N GLU A 459 -24.67 38.84 -17.22
CA GLU A 459 -23.66 39.84 -17.54
C GLU A 459 -23.40 40.61 -16.25
N PHE A 460 -22.23 40.37 -15.64
CA PHE A 460 -21.72 41.27 -14.62
C PHE A 460 -21.40 42.59 -15.31
N ASP A 461 -22.29 43.58 -15.07
CA ASP A 461 -22.00 44.97 -15.35
C ASP A 461 -20.73 45.37 -14.61
N GLU A 462 -19.65 45.55 -15.34
CA GLU A 462 -18.40 46.18 -14.89
C GLU A 462 -18.57 47.68 -14.76
N ASP A 463 -19.49 48.18 -13.93
CA ASP A 463 -19.53 49.60 -13.57
C ASP A 463 -20.19 49.79 -12.19
N SER A 464 -19.42 49.50 -11.12
CA SER A 464 -19.61 50.16 -9.83
C SER A 464 -18.33 50.20 -9.02
N GLU A 465 -17.48 51.18 -9.38
CA GLU A 465 -16.51 51.74 -8.43
C GLU A 465 -17.27 52.47 -7.30
N GLU A 466 -17.48 51.78 -6.19
CA GLU A 466 -17.74 52.47 -4.91
C GLU A 466 -16.57 52.31 -3.97
N ALA A 467 -15.87 53.44 -3.82
CA ALA A 467 -14.79 53.63 -2.88
C ALA A 467 -15.24 53.39 -1.44
N ILE A 468 -14.55 52.50 -0.73
CA ILE A 468 -14.69 52.33 0.73
C ILE A 468 -13.73 53.32 1.40
N PRO A 469 -14.20 54.21 2.28
CA PRO A 469 -13.31 55.08 3.05
C PRO A 469 -12.75 54.30 4.24
N PHE A 470 -11.45 54.42 4.42
CA PHE A 470 -10.75 54.02 5.65
C PHE A 470 -11.11 55.00 6.78
N GLU A 471 -11.55 54.51 7.91
CA GLU A 471 -11.28 55.00 9.25
C GLU A 471 -10.77 53.87 10.15
#